data_46a5ab5c6f64bbe59c425fb50f18a5a2
#
_entry.id   46a5ab5c6f64bbe59c425fb50f18a5a2
#
_cell.length_a   1.000
_cell.length_b   1.000
_cell.length_c   1.000
_cell.angle_alpha   90.00
_cell.angle_beta   90.00
_cell.angle_gamma   90.00
#
_symmetry.space_group_name_H-M   'P 1'
#
loop_
_entity.id
_entity.type
_entity.pdbx_description
1 polymer ?
#
loop_
_entity_poly.entity_id
_entity_poly.type
_entity_poly.pdbx_seq_one_letter_code
_entity_poly.pdbx_strand_id
1 'polypeptide(L)'
;DTLGYKKNKLAKVLANGKSEFIGIIIPNLYLHYYSEMLTQILSSYRDFHYKFLVFVSDNGPSEEEQYIDELMAYQIEGLIVLSHTLSSEKLASYQIPVIAIEREAEHICGVTSDNYMGALQAATLLIRDKCDVLIHVNADVPKSIPAYDRIRAFEDTCQEYHVPYELNLNVIGDSYQDIFAQMKHIFSDIDEKYPCKKKGIFLANDTYANMFLNLIFQKYGCFPDSYELVGFDNSPIASEAILPITTVGQQIDLIAKTAMELLVQQMEERKKRRPVSLSKPIHKQITPVLIR
;
A
#
# COMPACT_ATOMS: atom_id res chain seq x y z
N ASP A 1 -39.66 18.66 18.37
CA ASP A 1 -38.69 17.77 19.02
C ASP A 1 -38.32 18.18 20.45
N THR A 2 -39.31 18.40 21.26
CA THR A 2 -39.20 18.85 22.66
C THR A 2 -38.85 17.72 23.65
N LEU A 3 -38.68 16.48 23.20
CA LEU A 3 -38.44 15.31 24.07
C LEU A 3 -37.04 14.69 23.92
N GLY A 4 -36.09 15.34 23.23
CA GLY A 4 -34.72 14.82 23.10
C GLY A 4 -34.58 13.45 22.41
N TYR A 5 -35.60 13.01 21.67
CA TYR A 5 -35.59 11.73 20.95
C TYR A 5 -34.53 11.68 19.87
N LYS A 6 -33.43 11.03 20.14
CA LYS A 6 -32.44 10.66 19.11
C LYS A 6 -32.93 9.41 18.40
N LYS A 7 -33.24 9.52 17.12
CA LYS A 7 -33.61 8.35 16.29
C LYS A 7 -32.56 7.26 16.49
N ASN A 8 -33.00 6.09 16.95
CA ASN A 8 -32.12 4.93 17.07
C ASN A 8 -31.71 4.46 15.67
N LYS A 9 -30.45 4.70 15.31
CA LYS A 9 -29.92 4.36 13.98
C LYS A 9 -29.93 2.85 13.74
N LEU A 10 -29.73 2.02 14.80
CA LEU A 10 -29.80 0.56 14.71
C LEU A 10 -31.20 0.08 14.38
N ALA A 11 -32.24 0.69 15.01
CA ALA A 11 -33.62 0.38 14.68
C ALA A 11 -33.96 0.73 13.20
N LYS A 12 -33.38 1.79 12.68
CA LYS A 12 -33.54 2.17 11.27
C LYS A 12 -32.87 1.16 10.32
N VAL A 13 -31.67 0.63 10.69
CA VAL A 13 -30.99 -0.45 9.97
C VAL A 13 -31.86 -1.70 9.89
N LEU A 14 -32.39 -2.15 11.03
CA LEU A 14 -33.28 -3.30 11.10
C LEU A 14 -34.57 -3.12 10.27
N ALA A 15 -35.14 -1.91 10.24
CA ALA A 15 -36.34 -1.62 9.47
C ALA A 15 -36.10 -1.48 7.95
N ASN A 16 -34.96 -0.99 7.53
CA ASN A 16 -34.68 -0.67 6.14
C ASN A 16 -33.75 -1.70 5.45
N GLY A 17 -33.14 -2.64 6.19
CA GLY A 17 -32.20 -3.64 5.67
C GLY A 17 -30.90 -3.04 5.11
N LYS A 18 -30.57 -1.78 5.48
CA LYS A 18 -29.34 -1.08 5.01
C LYS A 18 -28.58 -0.59 6.23
N SER A 19 -27.35 -1.08 6.40
CA SER A 19 -26.51 -0.69 7.52
C SER A 19 -25.77 0.62 7.27
N GLU A 20 -25.50 0.95 6.00
CA GLU A 20 -24.65 2.06 5.57
C GLU A 20 -23.20 1.90 6.08
N PHE A 21 -22.77 0.66 6.36
CA PHE A 21 -21.40 0.35 6.80
C PHE A 21 -20.58 -0.29 5.68
N ILE A 22 -19.32 0.15 5.58
CA ILE A 22 -18.26 -0.48 4.79
C ILE A 22 -17.20 -1.00 5.76
N GLY A 23 -16.80 -2.26 5.61
CA GLY A 23 -15.67 -2.84 6.31
C GLY A 23 -14.35 -2.44 5.65
N ILE A 24 -13.31 -2.25 6.44
CA ILE A 24 -11.94 -2.04 5.96
C ILE A 24 -11.02 -2.96 6.74
N ILE A 25 -10.18 -3.71 6.04
CA ILE A 25 -9.10 -4.51 6.65
C ILE A 25 -7.77 -4.01 6.12
N ILE A 26 -6.89 -3.63 7.04
CA ILE A 26 -5.54 -3.14 6.77
C ILE A 26 -4.51 -3.94 7.57
N PRO A 27 -3.27 -4.12 7.06
CA PRO A 27 -2.29 -4.95 7.74
C PRO A 27 -1.67 -4.26 8.95
N ASN A 28 -1.44 -2.94 8.91
CA ASN A 28 -0.84 -2.18 10.01
C ASN A 28 -1.05 -0.66 9.80
N LEU A 29 -0.65 0.13 10.79
CA LEU A 29 -0.70 1.59 10.73
C LEU A 29 0.68 2.26 10.91
N TYR A 30 1.74 1.50 11.15
CA TYR A 30 3.08 2.06 11.32
C TYR A 30 3.76 2.38 9.98
N LEU A 31 3.38 1.72 8.89
CA LEU A 31 3.78 2.13 7.55
C LEU A 31 2.86 3.28 7.09
N HIS A 32 3.46 4.42 6.79
CA HIS A 32 2.74 5.65 6.46
C HIS A 32 1.75 5.49 5.28
N TYR A 33 2.07 4.62 4.32
CA TYR A 33 1.18 4.28 3.21
C TYR A 33 -0.22 3.86 3.68
N TYR A 34 -0.32 2.95 4.65
CA TYR A 34 -1.62 2.44 5.10
C TYR A 34 -2.41 3.47 5.90
N SER A 35 -1.75 4.27 6.73
CA SER A 35 -2.41 5.34 7.49
C SER A 35 -2.91 6.45 6.57
N GLU A 36 -2.16 6.81 5.54
CA GLU A 36 -2.58 7.80 4.54
C GLU A 36 -3.74 7.26 3.68
N MET A 37 -3.63 6.02 3.18
CA MET A 37 -4.70 5.37 2.42
C MET A 37 -6.00 5.32 3.25
N LEU A 38 -5.92 4.94 4.52
CA LEU A 38 -7.08 4.93 5.42
C LEU A 38 -7.66 6.33 5.55
N THR A 39 -6.84 7.35 5.73
CA THR A 39 -7.28 8.75 5.81
C THR A 39 -8.06 9.17 4.56
N GLN A 40 -7.55 8.84 3.38
CA GLN A 40 -8.23 9.14 2.11
C GLN A 40 -9.55 8.38 1.96
N ILE A 41 -9.58 7.09 2.30
CA ILE A 41 -10.82 6.30 2.27
C ILE A 41 -11.86 6.89 3.23
N LEU A 42 -11.47 7.18 4.48
CA LEU A 42 -12.40 7.74 5.48
C LEU A 42 -12.92 9.12 5.08
N SER A 43 -12.13 9.94 4.39
CA SER A 43 -12.53 11.25 3.89
C SER A 43 -13.68 11.17 2.88
N SER A 44 -13.82 10.06 2.17
CA SER A 44 -14.88 9.78 1.20
C SER A 44 -16.30 9.72 1.81
N TYR A 45 -16.42 9.71 3.16
CA TYR A 45 -17.70 9.89 3.86
C TYR A 45 -18.44 11.16 3.39
N ARG A 46 -17.71 12.20 3.04
CA ARG A 46 -18.28 13.48 2.57
C ARG A 46 -19.09 13.31 1.28
N ASP A 47 -18.66 12.38 0.41
CA ASP A 47 -19.21 12.19 -0.92
C ASP A 47 -20.26 11.05 -0.93
N PHE A 48 -20.00 9.97 -0.22
CA PHE A 48 -20.80 8.75 -0.30
C PHE A 48 -21.65 8.47 0.94
N HIS A 49 -21.38 9.13 2.07
CA HIS A 49 -22.12 9.01 3.33
C HIS A 49 -22.12 7.61 3.97
N TYR A 50 -21.23 6.70 3.56
CA TYR A 50 -21.02 5.43 4.23
C TYR A 50 -20.16 5.60 5.49
N LYS A 51 -20.44 4.81 6.51
CA LYS A 51 -19.66 4.71 7.74
C LYS A 51 -18.67 3.56 7.59
N PHE A 52 -17.56 3.63 8.29
CA PHE A 52 -16.50 2.65 8.18
C PHE A 52 -16.30 1.91 9.50
N LEU A 53 -16.11 0.59 9.40
CA LEU A 53 -15.62 -0.28 10.46
C LEU A 53 -14.24 -0.77 10.04
N VAL A 54 -13.22 -0.47 10.85
CA VAL A 54 -11.81 -0.72 10.49
C VAL A 54 -11.23 -1.76 11.43
N PHE A 55 -10.63 -2.81 10.88
CA PHE A 55 -9.85 -3.80 11.59
C PHE A 55 -8.41 -3.80 11.07
N VAL A 56 -7.47 -3.98 11.99
CA VAL A 56 -6.04 -4.15 11.69
C VAL A 56 -5.73 -5.63 11.86
N SER A 57 -5.31 -6.30 10.79
CA SER A 57 -5.02 -7.73 10.76
C SER A 57 -3.58 -7.97 10.36
N ASP A 58 -2.74 -8.32 11.32
CA ASP A 58 -1.31 -8.62 11.18
C ASP A 58 -0.93 -10.05 11.61
N ASN A 59 -1.86 -10.80 12.24
CA ASN A 59 -1.59 -12.13 12.80
C ASN A 59 -2.01 -13.31 11.92
N GLY A 60 -2.26 -13.07 10.63
CA GLY A 60 -2.48 -14.12 9.65
C GLY A 60 -3.95 -14.43 9.31
N PRO A 61 -4.17 -15.47 8.46
CA PRO A 61 -5.47 -15.71 7.82
C PRO A 61 -6.62 -15.97 8.78
N SER A 62 -6.39 -16.69 9.88
CA SER A 62 -7.42 -17.04 10.85
C SER A 62 -8.00 -15.82 11.57
N GLU A 63 -7.16 -14.85 11.89
CA GLU A 63 -7.60 -13.59 12.49
C GLU A 63 -8.37 -12.75 11.49
N GLU A 64 -7.89 -12.65 10.26
CA GLU A 64 -8.57 -11.90 9.20
C GLU A 64 -9.95 -12.48 8.90
N GLU A 65 -10.10 -13.82 8.87
CA GLU A 65 -11.41 -14.47 8.74
C GLU A 65 -12.35 -14.07 9.89
N GLN A 66 -11.88 -14.09 11.13
CA GLN A 66 -12.69 -13.70 12.31
C GLN A 66 -13.16 -12.24 12.20
N TYR A 67 -12.28 -11.34 11.77
CA TYR A 67 -12.65 -9.92 11.58
C TYR A 67 -13.67 -9.74 10.46
N ILE A 68 -13.55 -10.50 9.35
CA ILE A 68 -14.56 -10.43 8.29
C ILE A 68 -15.89 -10.98 8.79
N ASP A 69 -15.90 -12.08 9.53
CA ASP A 69 -17.13 -12.66 10.10
C ASP A 69 -17.81 -11.66 11.07
N GLU A 70 -17.01 -10.94 11.88
CA GLU A 70 -17.54 -9.88 12.73
C GLU A 70 -18.10 -8.72 11.92
N LEU A 71 -17.42 -8.27 10.87
CA LEU A 71 -17.92 -7.27 9.94
C LEU A 71 -19.23 -7.70 9.27
N MET A 72 -19.34 -8.98 8.88
CA MET A 72 -20.57 -9.54 8.33
C MET A 72 -21.73 -9.53 9.35
N ALA A 73 -21.44 -9.76 10.64
CA ALA A 73 -22.43 -9.66 11.70
C ALA A 73 -22.97 -8.22 11.87
N TYR A 74 -22.14 -7.19 11.58
CA TYR A 74 -22.58 -5.79 11.48
C TYR A 74 -23.34 -5.49 10.17
N GLN A 75 -23.55 -6.49 9.30
CA GLN A 75 -24.25 -6.35 8.02
C GLN A 75 -23.60 -5.29 7.11
N ILE A 76 -22.28 -5.31 6.98
CA ILE A 76 -21.60 -4.40 6.05
C ILE A 76 -22.13 -4.59 4.63
N GLU A 77 -22.20 -3.50 3.87
CA GLU A 77 -22.68 -3.51 2.47
C GLU A 77 -21.55 -3.75 1.46
N GLY A 78 -20.32 -3.55 1.89
CA GLY A 78 -19.11 -3.76 1.08
C GLY A 78 -17.85 -3.82 1.94
N LEU A 79 -16.76 -4.27 1.36
CA LEU A 79 -15.48 -4.50 2.03
C LEU A 79 -14.32 -3.95 1.18
N ILE A 80 -13.39 -3.25 1.81
CA ILE A 80 -12.10 -2.85 1.24
C ILE A 80 -11.00 -3.62 1.96
N VAL A 81 -10.11 -4.27 1.22
CA VAL A 81 -9.04 -5.10 1.80
C VAL A 81 -7.69 -4.66 1.27
N LEU A 82 -6.77 -4.35 2.19
CA LEU A 82 -5.37 -4.00 1.93
C LEU A 82 -4.39 -5.05 2.46
N SER A 83 -4.86 -5.96 3.34
CA SER A 83 -4.06 -7.08 3.84
C SER A 83 -3.79 -8.12 2.74
N HIS A 84 -2.78 -8.97 2.94
CA HIS A 84 -2.36 -9.98 1.96
C HIS A 84 -2.58 -11.42 2.45
N THR A 85 -3.31 -11.61 3.54
CA THR A 85 -3.39 -12.91 4.22
C THR A 85 -4.40 -13.87 3.59
N LEU A 86 -5.58 -13.39 3.19
CA LEU A 86 -6.58 -14.21 2.51
C LEU A 86 -6.46 -14.11 0.99
N SER A 87 -6.75 -15.19 0.27
CA SER A 87 -6.82 -15.15 -1.20
C SER A 87 -8.05 -14.37 -1.70
N SER A 88 -7.97 -13.84 -2.93
CA SER A 88 -9.13 -13.18 -3.55
C SER A 88 -10.31 -14.13 -3.78
N GLU A 89 -10.05 -15.43 -3.99
CA GLU A 89 -11.09 -16.47 -4.07
C GLU A 89 -11.87 -16.58 -2.76
N LYS A 90 -11.15 -16.64 -1.60
CA LYS A 90 -11.79 -16.68 -0.29
C LYS A 90 -12.60 -15.41 -0.03
N LEU A 91 -12.06 -14.25 -0.35
CA LEU A 91 -12.77 -12.98 -0.22
C LEU A 91 -14.03 -12.92 -1.09
N ALA A 92 -14.00 -13.44 -2.30
CA ALA A 92 -15.16 -13.53 -3.18
C ALA A 92 -16.26 -14.44 -2.61
N SER A 93 -15.88 -15.46 -1.82
CA SER A 93 -16.84 -16.41 -1.20
C SER A 93 -17.81 -15.78 -0.20
N TYR A 94 -17.48 -14.60 0.35
CA TYR A 94 -18.38 -13.85 1.25
C TYR A 94 -19.57 -13.21 0.53
N GLN A 95 -19.59 -13.23 -0.81
CA GLN A 95 -20.71 -12.81 -1.63
C GLN A 95 -21.19 -11.36 -1.36
N ILE A 96 -20.31 -10.50 -0.93
CA ILE A 96 -20.52 -9.04 -0.86
C ILE A 96 -19.57 -8.34 -1.85
N PRO A 97 -19.81 -7.08 -2.24
CA PRO A 97 -18.83 -6.29 -2.98
C PRO A 97 -17.51 -6.17 -2.21
N VAL A 98 -16.40 -6.57 -2.83
CA VAL A 98 -15.06 -6.45 -2.25
C VAL A 98 -14.15 -5.74 -3.24
N ILE A 99 -13.39 -4.77 -2.74
CA ILE A 99 -12.33 -4.10 -3.48
C ILE A 99 -10.99 -4.40 -2.82
N ALA A 100 -10.06 -4.89 -3.61
CA ALA A 100 -8.66 -5.06 -3.26
C ALA A 100 -7.88 -3.78 -3.55
N ILE A 101 -7.01 -3.35 -2.66
CA ILE A 101 -6.05 -2.26 -2.91
C ILE A 101 -4.64 -2.81 -2.72
N GLU A 102 -3.77 -2.66 -3.75
CA GLU A 102 -2.36 -3.08 -3.76
C GLU A 102 -2.14 -4.54 -3.36
N ARG A 103 -3.05 -5.43 -3.73
CA ARG A 103 -2.97 -6.86 -3.42
C ARG A 103 -3.44 -7.73 -4.58
N GLU A 104 -3.25 -9.06 -4.47
CA GLU A 104 -3.80 -10.05 -5.38
C GLU A 104 -5.35 -9.92 -5.44
N ALA A 105 -5.89 -9.91 -6.65
CA ALA A 105 -7.30 -9.62 -6.90
C ALA A 105 -7.91 -10.41 -8.07
N GLU A 106 -7.44 -11.62 -8.36
CA GLU A 106 -7.90 -12.40 -9.53
C GLU A 106 -9.43 -12.60 -9.52
N HIS A 107 -10.04 -12.77 -8.34
CA HIS A 107 -11.46 -13.09 -8.18
C HIS A 107 -12.32 -11.91 -7.71
N ILE A 108 -11.74 -10.76 -7.42
CA ILE A 108 -12.43 -9.56 -6.93
C ILE A 108 -11.92 -8.32 -7.67
N CYS A 109 -12.68 -7.24 -7.65
CA CYS A 109 -12.20 -5.99 -8.23
C CYS A 109 -11.02 -5.41 -7.44
N GLY A 110 -10.10 -4.76 -8.14
CA GLY A 110 -8.89 -4.23 -7.54
C GLY A 110 -8.44 -2.88 -8.10
N VAL A 111 -7.74 -2.13 -7.28
CA VAL A 111 -7.06 -0.90 -7.66
C VAL A 111 -5.61 -0.98 -7.19
N THR A 112 -4.67 -0.73 -8.10
CA THR A 112 -3.24 -0.78 -7.82
C THR A 112 -2.52 0.40 -8.45
N SER A 113 -1.36 0.73 -7.93
CA SER A 113 -0.39 1.55 -8.66
C SER A 113 0.22 0.76 -9.81
N ASP A 114 0.70 1.46 -10.84
CA ASP A 114 1.62 0.88 -11.81
C ASP A 114 3.01 0.75 -11.16
N ASN A 115 3.15 -0.32 -10.37
CA ASN A 115 4.37 -0.61 -9.61
C ASN A 115 5.59 -0.79 -10.54
N TYR A 116 5.38 -1.35 -11.74
CA TYR A 116 6.44 -1.51 -12.73
C TYR A 116 6.94 -0.15 -13.22
N MET A 117 6.03 0.72 -13.65
CA MET A 117 6.37 2.06 -14.12
C MET A 117 7.05 2.88 -13.02
N GLY A 118 6.58 2.75 -11.78
CA GLY A 118 7.18 3.46 -10.64
C GLY A 118 8.64 3.04 -10.39
N ALA A 119 8.94 1.75 -10.38
CA ALA A 119 10.31 1.27 -10.19
C ALA A 119 11.21 1.56 -11.40
N LEU A 120 10.66 1.53 -12.62
CA LEU A 120 11.36 1.97 -13.83
C LEU A 120 11.81 3.46 -13.70
N GLN A 121 10.91 4.33 -13.20
CA GLN A 121 11.25 5.75 -12.97
C GLN A 121 12.36 5.89 -11.92
N ALA A 122 12.29 5.15 -10.81
CA ALA A 122 13.31 5.17 -9.74
C ALA A 122 14.68 4.70 -10.26
N ALA A 123 14.73 3.54 -10.90
CA ALA A 123 16.00 2.97 -11.43
C ALA A 123 16.61 3.87 -12.52
N THR A 124 15.78 4.37 -13.44
CA THR A 124 16.25 5.28 -14.51
C THR A 124 16.81 6.59 -13.93
N LEU A 125 16.22 7.12 -12.85
CA LEU A 125 16.76 8.28 -12.17
C LEU A 125 18.15 8.02 -11.60
N LEU A 126 18.34 6.91 -10.86
CA LEU A 126 19.61 6.53 -10.26
C LEU A 126 20.71 6.29 -11.32
N ILE A 127 20.35 5.70 -12.46
CA ILE A 127 21.25 5.55 -13.62
C ILE A 127 21.67 6.90 -14.17
N ARG A 128 20.72 7.81 -14.38
CA ARG A 128 20.98 9.16 -14.88
C ARG A 128 21.85 9.98 -13.93
N ASP A 129 21.69 9.78 -12.64
CA ASP A 129 22.47 10.45 -11.59
C ASP A 129 23.86 9.76 -11.41
N LYS A 130 24.24 8.85 -12.33
CA LYS A 130 25.55 8.19 -12.46
C LYS A 130 25.97 7.42 -11.22
N CYS A 131 25.07 6.67 -10.62
CA CYS A 131 25.42 5.72 -9.57
C CYS A 131 26.22 4.55 -10.15
N ASP A 132 27.29 4.15 -9.47
CA ASP A 132 28.18 3.06 -9.90
C ASP A 132 27.57 1.67 -9.67
N VAL A 133 26.63 1.57 -8.72
CA VAL A 133 25.88 0.37 -8.39
C VAL A 133 24.49 0.78 -7.90
N LEU A 134 23.50 0.04 -8.37
CA LEU A 134 22.12 0.23 -7.93
C LEU A 134 21.71 -0.91 -6.96
N ILE A 135 21.04 -0.57 -5.89
CA ILE A 135 20.63 -1.53 -4.86
C ILE A 135 19.14 -1.34 -4.57
N HIS A 136 18.35 -2.40 -4.72
CA HIS A 136 16.96 -2.39 -4.32
C HIS A 136 16.78 -3.10 -2.99
N VAL A 137 16.24 -2.38 -2.00
CA VAL A 137 15.97 -2.89 -0.66
C VAL A 137 14.48 -3.07 -0.47
N ASN A 138 14.05 -4.32 -0.31
CA ASN A 138 12.64 -4.71 -0.20
C ASN A 138 12.47 -5.96 0.67
N ALA A 139 11.23 -6.33 0.94
CA ALA A 139 10.87 -7.67 1.37
C ALA A 139 10.82 -8.64 0.16
N ASP A 140 11.02 -9.92 0.41
CA ASP A 140 10.74 -10.97 -0.57
C ASP A 140 9.21 -11.17 -0.65
N VAL A 141 8.59 -10.55 -1.63
CA VAL A 141 7.14 -10.61 -1.83
C VAL A 141 6.75 -11.60 -2.92
N PRO A 142 5.64 -12.35 -2.76
CA PRO A 142 5.15 -13.26 -3.77
C PRO A 142 4.89 -12.57 -5.12
N LYS A 143 5.13 -13.28 -6.23
CA LYS A 143 4.91 -12.76 -7.60
C LYS A 143 3.47 -12.39 -7.90
N SER A 144 2.52 -12.90 -7.13
CA SER A 144 1.09 -12.57 -7.24
C SER A 144 0.73 -11.20 -6.67
N ILE A 145 1.61 -10.60 -5.88
CA ILE A 145 1.37 -9.30 -5.25
C ILE A 145 1.87 -8.18 -6.19
N PRO A 146 1.08 -7.12 -6.44
CA PRO A 146 1.48 -6.04 -7.36
C PRO A 146 2.83 -5.40 -7.03
N ALA A 147 3.19 -5.31 -5.75
CA ALA A 147 4.48 -4.77 -5.32
C ALA A 147 5.70 -5.57 -5.82
N TYR A 148 5.52 -6.86 -6.25
CA TYR A 148 6.60 -7.62 -6.90
C TYR A 148 7.09 -6.95 -8.18
N ASP A 149 6.23 -6.24 -8.88
CA ASP A 149 6.59 -5.52 -10.10
C ASP A 149 7.64 -4.42 -9.86
N ARG A 150 7.81 -3.93 -8.62
CA ARG A 150 8.93 -3.03 -8.27
C ARG A 150 10.26 -3.73 -8.38
N ILE A 151 10.34 -4.99 -7.90
CA ILE A 151 11.56 -5.81 -7.97
C ILE A 151 11.88 -6.12 -9.43
N ARG A 152 10.88 -6.59 -10.19
CA ARG A 152 11.01 -6.95 -11.58
C ARG A 152 11.46 -5.77 -12.45
N ALA A 153 10.79 -4.62 -12.34
CA ALA A 153 11.13 -3.46 -13.15
C ALA A 153 12.52 -2.89 -12.82
N PHE A 154 12.91 -2.91 -11.55
CA PHE A 154 14.25 -2.51 -11.15
C PHE A 154 15.33 -3.42 -11.81
N GLU A 155 15.14 -4.73 -11.73
CA GLU A 155 16.03 -5.72 -12.34
C GLU A 155 16.08 -5.58 -13.84
N ASP A 156 14.92 -5.55 -14.52
CA ASP A 156 14.81 -5.38 -15.97
C ASP A 156 15.53 -4.11 -16.44
N THR A 157 15.34 -2.99 -15.72
CA THR A 157 15.99 -1.70 -16.05
C THR A 157 17.51 -1.78 -15.89
N CYS A 158 17.99 -2.35 -14.79
CA CYS A 158 19.44 -2.49 -14.58
C CYS A 158 20.10 -3.39 -15.64
N GLN A 159 19.42 -4.45 -16.05
CA GLN A 159 19.88 -5.36 -17.12
C GLN A 159 19.89 -4.65 -18.48
N GLU A 160 18.83 -3.91 -18.82
CA GLU A 160 18.73 -3.16 -20.07
C GLU A 160 19.86 -2.12 -20.22
N TYR A 161 20.14 -1.39 -19.15
CA TYR A 161 21.19 -0.36 -19.15
C TYR A 161 22.59 -0.89 -18.79
N HIS A 162 22.73 -2.20 -18.55
CA HIS A 162 23.99 -2.86 -18.18
C HIS A 162 24.68 -2.24 -16.95
N VAL A 163 23.91 -1.82 -15.95
CA VAL A 163 24.42 -1.25 -14.71
C VAL A 163 24.54 -2.34 -13.65
N PRO A 164 25.65 -2.39 -12.88
CA PRO A 164 25.76 -3.30 -11.75
C PRO A 164 24.63 -3.07 -10.74
N TYR A 165 23.98 -4.14 -10.32
CA TYR A 165 22.90 -4.04 -9.35
C TYR A 165 22.90 -5.17 -8.31
N GLU A 166 22.20 -4.94 -7.22
CA GLU A 166 21.96 -5.91 -6.15
C GLU A 166 20.50 -5.84 -5.70
N LEU A 167 19.89 -7.00 -5.48
CA LEU A 167 18.59 -7.14 -4.84
C LEU A 167 18.80 -7.57 -3.39
N ASN A 168 18.47 -6.72 -2.44
CA ASN A 168 18.42 -7.04 -1.02
C ASN A 168 16.97 -7.21 -0.61
N LEU A 169 16.50 -8.47 -0.60
CA LEU A 169 15.09 -8.83 -0.35
C LEU A 169 14.88 -9.41 1.06
N ASN A 170 15.72 -9.03 2.00
CA ASN A 170 15.74 -9.60 3.35
C ASN A 170 15.05 -8.74 4.40
N VAL A 171 14.21 -7.77 3.98
CA VAL A 171 13.49 -6.95 4.96
C VAL A 171 12.33 -7.77 5.52
N ILE A 172 12.51 -8.27 6.74
CA ILE A 172 11.54 -9.09 7.45
C ILE A 172 11.36 -8.49 8.85
N GLY A 173 10.13 -8.34 9.33
CA GLY A 173 9.88 -7.87 10.70
C GLY A 173 8.40 -7.60 10.93
N ASP A 174 7.95 -7.97 12.11
CA ASP A 174 6.55 -7.81 12.54
C ASP A 174 6.33 -6.47 13.26
N SER A 175 7.41 -5.70 13.49
CA SER A 175 7.34 -4.40 14.14
C SER A 175 8.28 -3.39 13.49
N TYR A 176 8.02 -2.09 13.76
CA TYR A 176 8.91 -1.01 13.34
C TYR A 176 10.34 -1.19 13.85
N GLN A 177 10.51 -1.68 15.08
CA GLN A 177 11.82 -1.89 15.70
C GLN A 177 12.59 -3.01 15.02
N ASP A 178 11.93 -4.11 14.65
CA ASP A 178 12.56 -5.23 13.95
C ASP A 178 13.03 -4.82 12.56
N ILE A 179 12.18 -4.09 11.84
CA ILE A 179 12.52 -3.55 10.51
C ILE A 179 13.70 -2.57 10.61
N PHE A 180 13.72 -1.69 11.62
CA PHE A 180 14.82 -0.76 11.81
C PHE A 180 16.14 -1.48 12.14
N ALA A 181 16.10 -2.53 12.97
CA ALA A 181 17.28 -3.35 13.27
C ALA A 181 17.84 -4.01 12.01
N GLN A 182 16.96 -4.53 11.15
CA GLN A 182 17.35 -5.11 9.86
C GLN A 182 17.93 -4.07 8.91
N MET A 183 17.31 -2.90 8.79
CA MET A 183 17.83 -1.79 7.97
C MET A 183 19.25 -1.39 8.40
N LYS A 184 19.55 -1.46 9.71
CA LYS A 184 20.90 -1.21 10.21
C LYS A 184 21.92 -2.24 9.70
N HIS A 185 21.57 -3.51 9.65
CA HIS A 185 22.43 -4.56 9.08
C HIS A 185 22.62 -4.35 7.57
N ILE A 186 21.53 -4.16 6.85
CA ILE A 186 21.56 -3.92 5.40
C ILE A 186 22.42 -2.71 5.05
N PHE A 187 22.28 -1.61 5.80
CA PHE A 187 23.12 -0.43 5.63
C PHE A 187 24.59 -0.72 5.85
N SER A 188 24.95 -1.44 6.93
CA SER A 188 26.35 -1.80 7.23
C SER A 188 26.96 -2.64 6.12
N ASP A 189 26.22 -3.66 5.67
CA ASP A 189 26.68 -4.57 4.59
C ASP A 189 26.91 -3.82 3.27
N ILE A 190 25.97 -2.96 2.88
CA ILE A 190 26.10 -2.15 1.66
C ILE A 190 27.30 -1.19 1.75
N ASP A 191 27.45 -0.53 2.90
CA ASP A 191 28.52 0.45 3.08
C ASP A 191 29.91 -0.20 3.08
N GLU A 192 30.05 -1.36 3.72
CA GLU A 192 31.29 -2.14 3.74
C GLU A 192 31.61 -2.75 2.36
N LYS A 193 30.61 -3.20 1.62
CA LYS A 193 30.76 -3.84 0.32
C LYS A 193 31.15 -2.85 -0.79
N TYR A 194 30.70 -1.59 -0.70
CA TYR A 194 30.89 -0.60 -1.75
C TYR A 194 31.51 0.71 -1.24
N PRO A 195 32.72 0.67 -0.60
CA PRO A 195 33.27 1.83 0.11
C PRO A 195 33.63 3.01 -0.80
N CYS A 196 34.00 2.76 -2.06
CA CYS A 196 34.45 3.79 -3.01
C CYS A 196 33.48 4.01 -4.18
N LYS A 197 32.24 3.50 -4.08
CA LYS A 197 31.25 3.61 -5.15
C LYS A 197 30.15 4.59 -4.79
N LYS A 198 29.64 5.30 -5.79
CA LYS A 198 28.36 6.01 -5.66
C LYS A 198 27.23 4.99 -5.72
N LYS A 199 26.48 4.87 -4.63
CA LYS A 199 25.40 3.90 -4.41
C LYS A 199 24.06 4.55 -4.66
N GLY A 200 23.30 4.01 -5.60
CA GLY A 200 21.91 4.36 -5.82
C GLY A 200 21.01 3.36 -5.10
N ILE A 201 20.32 3.79 -4.06
CA ILE A 201 19.50 2.91 -3.22
C ILE A 201 18.03 3.19 -3.50
N PHE A 202 17.32 2.21 -4.03
CA PHE A 202 15.87 2.24 -4.16
C PHE A 202 15.23 1.45 -3.03
N LEU A 203 14.55 2.14 -2.13
CA LEU A 203 13.85 1.55 -0.98
C LEU A 203 12.38 1.28 -1.34
N ALA A 204 11.83 0.18 -0.83
CA ALA A 204 10.47 -0.26 -1.12
C ALA A 204 9.40 0.76 -0.74
N ASN A 205 9.67 1.63 0.24
CA ASN A 205 8.78 2.70 0.68
C ASN A 205 9.53 3.83 1.39
N ASP A 206 8.86 4.95 1.62
CA ASP A 206 9.46 6.13 2.26
C ASP A 206 9.83 5.91 3.73
N THR A 207 9.12 5.02 4.43
CA THR A 207 9.49 4.66 5.81
C THR A 207 10.87 4.03 5.84
N TYR A 208 11.15 3.09 4.93
CA TYR A 208 12.47 2.47 4.79
C TYR A 208 13.51 3.48 4.33
N ALA A 209 13.16 4.35 3.38
CA ALA A 209 14.05 5.39 2.90
C ALA A 209 14.47 6.36 4.02
N ASN A 210 13.54 6.77 4.88
CA ASN A 210 13.84 7.60 6.04
C ASN A 210 14.70 6.88 7.10
N MET A 211 14.44 5.59 7.36
CA MET A 211 15.31 4.79 8.23
C MET A 211 16.74 4.76 7.69
N PHE A 212 16.90 4.52 6.39
CA PHE A 212 18.20 4.44 5.73
C PHE A 212 18.91 5.81 5.73
N LEU A 213 18.20 6.89 5.44
CA LEU A 213 18.71 8.26 5.53
C LEU A 213 19.23 8.58 6.94
N ASN A 214 18.49 8.23 7.98
CA ASN A 214 18.90 8.44 9.36
C ASN A 214 20.17 7.64 9.72
N LEU A 215 20.32 6.41 9.22
CA LEU A 215 21.53 5.61 9.44
C LEU A 215 22.75 6.23 8.76
N ILE A 216 22.59 6.79 7.54
CA ILE A 216 23.66 7.54 6.85
C ILE A 216 24.09 8.74 7.72
N PHE A 217 23.14 9.55 8.21
CA PHE A 217 23.45 10.69 9.07
C PHE A 217 24.09 10.29 10.39
N GLN A 218 23.65 9.20 11.02
CA GLN A 218 24.26 8.68 12.25
C GLN A 218 25.72 8.28 12.04
N LYS A 219 26.07 7.74 10.88
CA LYS A 219 27.44 7.30 10.57
C LYS A 219 28.35 8.45 10.13
N TYR A 220 27.85 9.32 9.24
CA TYR A 220 28.68 10.31 8.55
C TYR A 220 28.48 11.75 9.05
N GLY A 221 27.45 12.03 9.81
CA GLY A 221 27.10 13.40 10.24
C GLY A 221 26.56 14.29 9.12
N CYS A 222 26.46 13.78 7.89
CA CYS A 222 25.96 14.47 6.71
C CYS A 222 25.41 13.43 5.71
N PHE A 223 24.85 13.91 4.61
CA PHE A 223 24.50 13.05 3.47
C PHE A 223 25.63 13.12 2.43
N PRO A 224 26.44 12.04 2.27
CA PRO A 224 27.58 12.06 1.37
C PRO A 224 27.15 11.96 -0.12
N ASP A 225 27.93 12.59 -1.02
CA ASP A 225 27.73 12.49 -2.48
C ASP A 225 27.81 11.05 -3.02
N SER A 226 28.32 10.12 -2.22
CA SER A 226 28.41 8.68 -2.55
C SER A 226 27.11 7.91 -2.35
N TYR A 227 26.02 8.60 -1.96
CA TYR A 227 24.69 8.03 -1.82
C TYR A 227 23.66 8.83 -2.61
N GLU A 228 22.74 8.11 -3.25
CA GLU A 228 21.46 8.62 -3.74
C GLU A 228 20.35 7.70 -3.24
N LEU A 229 19.28 8.29 -2.71
CA LEU A 229 18.14 7.54 -2.19
C LEU A 229 16.88 7.84 -3.00
N VAL A 230 16.11 6.80 -3.30
CA VAL A 230 14.76 6.93 -3.84
C VAL A 230 13.83 6.07 -2.99
N GLY A 231 12.78 6.68 -2.46
CA GLY A 231 11.68 6.02 -1.76
C GLY A 231 10.52 5.68 -2.70
N PHE A 232 9.42 5.25 -2.09
CA PHE A 232 8.17 4.99 -2.77
C PHE A 232 7.02 5.38 -1.83
N ASP A 233 5.89 5.83 -2.34
CA ASP A 233 4.61 6.22 -1.75
C ASP A 233 4.33 7.72 -1.78
N ASN A 234 5.33 8.60 -1.68
CA ASN A 234 5.17 10.03 -1.41
C ASN A 234 4.37 10.29 -0.12
N SER A 235 4.69 9.55 0.91
CA SER A 235 4.10 9.74 2.23
C SER A 235 4.67 11.01 2.91
N PRO A 236 4.00 11.58 3.92
CA PRO A 236 4.47 12.80 4.60
C PRO A 236 5.92 12.70 5.09
N ILE A 237 6.37 11.50 5.47
CA ILE A 237 7.73 11.28 5.95
C ILE A 237 8.80 11.61 4.88
N ALA A 238 8.48 11.52 3.59
CA ALA A 238 9.43 11.86 2.53
C ALA A 238 9.77 13.36 2.52
N SER A 239 8.80 14.21 2.81
CA SER A 239 8.99 15.67 2.88
C SER A 239 9.42 16.16 4.26
N GLU A 240 9.09 15.44 5.34
CA GLU A 240 9.39 15.79 6.74
C GLU A 240 10.73 15.23 7.22
N ALA A 241 11.38 14.35 6.46
CA ALA A 241 12.68 13.79 6.78
C ALA A 241 13.76 14.89 6.95
N ILE A 242 14.87 14.57 7.61
CA ILE A 242 15.97 15.51 7.85
C ILE A 242 16.52 16.16 6.55
N LEU A 243 16.41 15.45 5.45
CA LEU A 243 16.48 15.96 4.08
C LEU A 243 15.28 15.40 3.31
N PRO A 244 14.62 16.19 2.47
CA PRO A 244 13.55 15.67 1.61
C PRO A 244 14.04 14.48 0.77
N ILE A 245 13.26 13.41 0.77
CA ILE A 245 13.59 12.17 0.06
C ILE A 245 12.94 12.21 -1.32
N THR A 246 13.72 11.99 -2.37
CA THR A 246 13.17 11.70 -3.69
C THR A 246 12.34 10.43 -3.63
N THR A 247 11.11 10.46 -4.10
CA THR A 247 10.17 9.34 -3.97
C THR A 247 9.31 9.15 -5.22
N VAL A 248 8.83 7.93 -5.43
CA VAL A 248 7.82 7.62 -6.43
C VAL A 248 6.44 7.67 -5.76
N GLY A 249 5.69 8.73 -6.02
CA GLY A 249 4.37 8.94 -5.40
C GLY A 249 3.30 8.05 -5.99
N GLN A 250 2.71 7.23 -5.15
CA GLN A 250 1.48 6.50 -5.44
C GLN A 250 0.30 7.47 -5.31
N GLN A 251 -0.36 7.90 -6.24
CA GLN A 251 -1.50 8.83 -6.12
C GLN A 251 -2.60 8.25 -5.21
N ILE A 252 -2.35 8.24 -3.89
CA ILE A 252 -3.16 7.56 -2.86
C ILE A 252 -4.60 8.08 -2.84
N ASP A 253 -4.79 9.38 -3.02
CA ASP A 253 -6.08 10.03 -3.15
C ASP A 253 -6.89 9.48 -4.33
N LEU A 254 -6.25 9.32 -5.49
CA LEU A 254 -6.88 8.77 -6.69
C LEU A 254 -7.17 7.27 -6.55
N ILE A 255 -6.27 6.51 -5.92
CA ILE A 255 -6.49 5.09 -5.62
C ILE A 255 -7.69 4.93 -4.70
N ALA A 256 -7.72 5.66 -3.57
CA ALA A 256 -8.81 5.61 -2.60
C ALA A 256 -10.16 6.00 -3.23
N LYS A 257 -10.18 7.10 -4.00
CA LYS A 257 -11.36 7.55 -4.74
C LYS A 257 -11.86 6.49 -5.72
N THR A 258 -10.95 5.93 -6.53
CA THR A 258 -11.28 4.91 -7.53
C THR A 258 -11.83 3.65 -6.86
N ALA A 259 -11.22 3.22 -5.73
CA ALA A 259 -11.68 2.07 -4.97
C ALA A 259 -13.09 2.29 -4.41
N MET A 260 -13.36 3.47 -3.83
CA MET A 260 -14.68 3.83 -3.31
C MET A 260 -15.73 3.91 -4.42
N GLU A 261 -15.42 4.53 -5.56
CA GLU A 261 -16.33 4.60 -6.70
C GLU A 261 -16.70 3.20 -7.21
N LEU A 262 -15.72 2.30 -7.37
CA LEU A 262 -15.97 0.90 -7.78
C LEU A 262 -16.79 0.14 -6.75
N LEU A 263 -16.51 0.31 -5.45
CA LEU A 263 -17.26 -0.36 -4.40
C LEU A 263 -18.70 0.10 -4.37
N VAL A 264 -18.94 1.41 -4.37
CA VAL A 264 -20.28 1.99 -4.37
C VAL A 264 -21.05 1.58 -5.61
N GLN A 265 -20.42 1.58 -6.78
CA GLN A 265 -21.05 1.10 -8.03
C GLN A 265 -21.52 -0.35 -7.89
N GLN A 266 -20.71 -1.25 -7.33
CA GLN A 266 -21.11 -2.65 -7.10
C GLN A 266 -22.23 -2.79 -6.09
N MET A 267 -22.17 -2.03 -4.98
CA MET A 267 -23.22 -2.02 -3.96
C MET A 267 -24.56 -1.53 -4.53
N GLU A 268 -24.55 -0.48 -5.35
CA GLU A 268 -25.75 0.04 -6.01
C GLU A 268 -26.31 -0.94 -7.05
N GLU A 269 -25.45 -1.61 -7.83
CA GLU A 269 -25.87 -2.63 -8.80
C GLU A 269 -26.61 -3.78 -8.12
N ARG A 270 -26.11 -4.26 -6.97
CA ARG A 270 -26.79 -5.32 -6.18
C ARG A 270 -28.16 -4.93 -5.66
N LYS A 271 -28.43 -3.64 -5.47
CA LYS A 271 -29.73 -3.14 -4.99
C LYS A 271 -30.80 -3.11 -6.09
N LYS A 272 -30.43 -3.27 -7.34
CA LYS A 272 -31.39 -3.27 -8.46
C LYS A 272 -32.26 -4.53 -8.45
N ARG A 273 -33.51 -4.40 -8.93
CA ARG A 273 -34.46 -5.51 -9.01
C ARG A 273 -33.97 -6.68 -9.90
N ARG A 274 -33.07 -6.37 -10.85
CA ARG A 274 -32.36 -7.34 -11.72
C ARG A 274 -30.89 -6.96 -11.75
N PRO A 275 -30.12 -7.40 -10.75
CA PRO A 275 -28.70 -7.08 -10.72
C PRO A 275 -27.99 -7.73 -11.90
N VAL A 276 -27.10 -6.96 -12.54
CA VAL A 276 -26.17 -7.50 -13.53
C VAL A 276 -24.94 -7.95 -12.76
N SER A 277 -24.71 -9.26 -12.73
CA SER A 277 -23.45 -9.77 -12.19
C SER A 277 -22.29 -9.29 -13.07
N LEU A 278 -21.24 -8.76 -12.46
CA LEU A 278 -20.00 -8.51 -13.18
C LEU A 278 -19.47 -9.86 -13.70
N SER A 279 -19.42 -10.00 -15.01
CA SER A 279 -18.92 -11.24 -15.64
C SER A 279 -17.44 -11.47 -15.37
N LYS A 280 -16.69 -10.43 -15.05
CA LYS A 280 -15.26 -10.45 -14.68
C LYS A 280 -14.94 -9.34 -13.68
N PRO A 281 -14.00 -9.55 -12.76
CA PRO A 281 -13.46 -8.47 -11.91
C PRO A 281 -12.90 -7.32 -12.74
N ILE A 282 -13.08 -6.10 -12.23
CA ILE A 282 -12.53 -4.87 -12.82
C ILE A 282 -11.23 -4.54 -12.09
N HIS A 283 -10.14 -4.39 -12.84
CA HIS A 283 -8.87 -3.93 -12.29
C HIS A 283 -8.53 -2.56 -12.85
N LYS A 284 -8.17 -1.64 -11.97
CA LYS A 284 -7.73 -0.29 -12.29
C LYS A 284 -6.28 -0.12 -11.85
N GLN A 285 -5.47 0.42 -12.73
CA GLN A 285 -4.07 0.73 -12.46
C GLN A 285 -3.87 2.23 -12.52
N ILE A 286 -3.24 2.81 -11.51
CA ILE A 286 -2.99 4.25 -11.36
C ILE A 286 -1.50 4.51 -11.57
N THR A 287 -1.18 5.39 -12.50
CA THR A 287 0.21 5.72 -12.83
C THR A 287 0.84 6.54 -11.71
N PRO A 288 1.98 6.09 -11.12
CA PRO A 288 2.70 6.84 -10.11
C PRO A 288 3.52 7.99 -10.72
N VAL A 289 3.95 8.93 -9.87
CA VAL A 289 4.69 10.12 -10.28
C VAL A 289 5.98 10.24 -9.49
N LEU A 290 7.13 10.38 -10.18
CA LEU A 290 8.41 10.64 -9.53
C LEU A 290 8.44 12.08 -8.99
N ILE A 291 8.79 12.26 -7.72
CA ILE A 291 8.84 13.52 -6.99
C ILE A 291 10.26 13.70 -6.43
N ARG A 292 10.84 14.86 -6.70
CA ARG A 292 12.19 15.25 -6.23
C ARG A 292 12.11 16.34 -5.17
#